data_9d94ca701fb70fe81ba4fbd6ec506dd9
#
_entry.id   9d94ca701fb70fe81ba4fbd6ec506dd9
#
_cell.length_a   1.000
_cell.length_b   1.000
_cell.length_c   1.000
_cell.angle_alpha   90.00
_cell.angle_beta   90.00
_cell.angle_gamma   90.00
#
_symmetry.space_group_name_H-M   'P 1'
#
loop_
_entity.id
_entity.type
_entity.pdbx_description
1 polymer ?
#
loop_
_entity_poly.entity_id
_entity_poly.type
_entity_poly.pdbx_seq_one_letter_code
_entity_poly.pdbx_strand_id
1 'polypeptide(L)'
;MEVVILCGGKGTRMYPTTEKIPKPLIHIGKRPILWHIMKLYSKHGHKDFILLLGFKGEMIKEYFSKPENKEPDWNITFLDTGLDTKKGQRLVMAKDIIKGDKFLLAYGDDLCNVNINDVIKFHEENGKMVTLTSVKLVSNFGIVDMDEDGTVRQFKEKPVLDYWISGGYLVLNKEVLNYIGPNMDETDAFELLAKEGKVQAFRHEGFWKTMNTIKDMQILNEMWKRGELQKHLDIENNSTTKKVEGQV
;
A
#
# COMPACT_ATOMS: atom_id res chain seq x y z
N MET A 1 4.10 -8.95 14.09
CA MET A 1 2.83 -8.18 14.09
C MET A 1 1.99 -8.58 12.90
N GLU A 2 0.66 -8.60 13.05
CA GLU A 2 -0.25 -8.78 11.92
C GLU A 2 -0.22 -7.58 10.99
N VAL A 3 -0.40 -7.85 9.70
CA VAL A 3 -0.50 -6.84 8.65
C VAL A 3 -1.95 -6.79 8.17
N VAL A 4 -2.63 -5.72 8.47
CA VAL A 4 -4.00 -5.46 8.02
C VAL A 4 -3.95 -4.72 6.70
N ILE A 5 -4.59 -5.26 5.65
CA ILE A 5 -4.56 -4.65 4.32
C ILE A 5 -5.97 -4.34 3.84
N LEU A 6 -6.20 -3.06 3.50
CA LEU A 6 -7.47 -2.59 2.98
C LEU A 6 -7.62 -2.97 1.50
N CYS A 7 -8.46 -3.96 1.21
CA CYS A 7 -8.66 -4.55 -0.13
C CYS A 7 -10.10 -4.39 -0.65
N GLY A 8 -10.99 -3.70 0.09
CA GLY A 8 -12.44 -3.70 -0.19
C GLY A 8 -12.95 -2.60 -1.13
N GLY A 9 -12.08 -1.72 -1.64
CA GLY A 9 -12.49 -0.58 -2.46
C GLY A 9 -12.91 -0.95 -3.89
N LYS A 10 -13.85 -0.18 -4.47
CA LYS A 10 -14.37 -0.38 -5.86
C LYS A 10 -13.35 -0.07 -6.95
N GLY A 11 -12.32 0.74 -6.68
CA GLY A 11 -11.27 1.07 -7.65
C GLY A 11 -11.77 1.85 -8.88
N THR A 12 -12.79 2.69 -8.73
CA THR A 12 -13.50 3.37 -9.83
C THR A 12 -12.60 4.17 -10.76
N ARG A 13 -11.49 4.72 -10.27
CA ARG A 13 -10.50 5.45 -11.09
C ARG A 13 -9.74 4.56 -12.09
N MET A 14 -9.87 3.25 -12.00
CA MET A 14 -9.25 2.28 -12.88
C MET A 14 -10.25 1.56 -13.81
N TYR A 15 -11.49 2.08 -13.91
CA TYR A 15 -12.45 1.61 -14.90
C TYR A 15 -11.87 1.77 -16.34
N PRO A 16 -12.06 0.81 -17.29
CA PRO A 16 -12.89 -0.40 -17.17
C PRO A 16 -12.18 -1.64 -16.56
N THR A 17 -10.89 -1.57 -16.22
CA THR A 17 -10.13 -2.72 -15.71
C THR A 17 -10.77 -3.32 -14.45
N THR A 18 -11.21 -2.45 -13.53
CA THR A 18 -11.83 -2.87 -12.26
C THR A 18 -13.25 -3.39 -12.42
N GLU A 19 -13.86 -3.23 -13.59
CA GLU A 19 -15.11 -3.93 -13.92
C GLU A 19 -14.92 -5.45 -13.95
N LYS A 20 -13.76 -5.94 -14.33
CA LYS A 20 -13.47 -7.38 -14.45
C LYS A 20 -12.81 -7.95 -13.20
N ILE A 21 -11.81 -7.26 -12.65
CA ILE A 21 -11.02 -7.73 -11.50
C ILE A 21 -10.90 -6.63 -10.43
N PRO A 22 -10.84 -6.96 -9.12
CA PRO A 22 -10.62 -5.97 -8.09
C PRO A 22 -9.19 -5.40 -8.20
N LYS A 23 -9.03 -4.11 -7.86
CA LYS A 23 -7.76 -3.38 -7.96
C LYS A 23 -6.56 -4.12 -7.34
N PRO A 24 -6.66 -4.76 -6.14
CA PRO A 24 -5.56 -5.52 -5.55
C PRO A 24 -5.08 -6.72 -6.38
N LEU A 25 -5.91 -7.24 -7.28
CA LEU A 25 -5.53 -8.35 -8.19
C LEU A 25 -4.99 -7.89 -9.54
N ILE A 26 -4.87 -6.59 -9.80
CA ILE A 26 -4.25 -6.09 -11.03
C ILE A 26 -2.76 -6.46 -11.02
N HIS A 27 -2.31 -7.13 -12.06
CA HIS A 27 -0.95 -7.61 -12.17
C HIS A 27 0.04 -6.50 -12.50
N ILE A 28 1.14 -6.50 -11.75
CA ILE A 28 2.37 -5.79 -12.06
C ILE A 28 3.44 -6.84 -12.34
N GLY A 29 3.79 -6.98 -13.61
CA GLY A 29 4.60 -8.11 -14.07
C GLY A 29 3.88 -9.44 -13.89
N LYS A 30 4.50 -10.36 -13.17
CA LYS A 30 3.99 -11.75 -13.03
C LYS A 30 3.02 -11.96 -11.87
N ARG A 31 2.87 -10.98 -10.96
CA ARG A 31 2.07 -11.10 -9.73
C ARG A 31 1.16 -9.88 -9.55
N PRO A 32 0.02 -10.02 -8.85
CA PRO A 32 -0.84 -8.88 -8.53
C PRO A 32 -0.15 -7.90 -7.57
N ILE A 33 -0.55 -6.63 -7.60
CA ILE A 33 0.03 -5.59 -6.75
C ILE A 33 -0.03 -5.97 -5.27
N LEU A 34 -1.12 -6.60 -4.81
CA LEU A 34 -1.28 -7.05 -3.44
C LEU A 34 -0.20 -8.07 -3.04
N TRP A 35 0.20 -8.96 -3.95
CA TRP A 35 1.29 -9.90 -3.68
C TRP A 35 2.61 -9.17 -3.41
N HIS A 36 2.92 -8.13 -4.18
CA HIS A 36 4.14 -7.35 -3.99
C HIS A 36 4.15 -6.62 -2.65
N ILE A 37 3.00 -6.07 -2.24
CA ILE A 37 2.83 -5.44 -0.93
C ILE A 37 3.07 -6.45 0.20
N MET A 38 2.41 -7.61 0.14
CA MET A 38 2.59 -8.68 1.13
C MET A 38 4.04 -9.19 1.15
N LYS A 39 4.71 -9.26 -0.02
CA LYS A 39 6.12 -9.68 -0.11
C LYS A 39 7.05 -8.73 0.61
N LEU A 40 6.81 -7.42 0.54
CA LEU A 40 7.58 -6.43 1.31
C LEU A 40 7.50 -6.71 2.81
N TYR A 41 6.30 -6.87 3.36
CA TYR A 41 6.12 -7.18 4.79
C TYR A 41 6.75 -8.51 5.18
N SER A 42 6.55 -9.53 4.35
CA SER A 42 7.11 -10.88 4.57
C SER A 42 8.63 -10.89 4.64
N LYS A 43 9.32 -10.09 3.82
CA LYS A 43 10.78 -9.92 3.87
C LYS A 43 11.28 -9.38 5.20
N HIS A 44 10.47 -8.57 5.86
CA HIS A 44 10.76 -8.02 7.19
C HIS A 44 10.23 -8.89 8.34
N GLY A 45 9.80 -10.14 8.05
CA GLY A 45 9.36 -11.10 9.05
C GLY A 45 7.89 -11.05 9.41
N HIS A 46 7.08 -10.19 8.75
CA HIS A 46 5.65 -10.06 9.01
C HIS A 46 4.85 -10.86 7.97
N LYS A 47 4.35 -12.03 8.37
CA LYS A 47 3.77 -13.05 7.47
C LYS A 47 2.31 -13.38 7.80
N ASP A 48 1.76 -12.76 8.84
CA ASP A 48 0.36 -12.91 9.26
C ASP A 48 -0.45 -11.74 8.67
N PHE A 49 -1.25 -12.02 7.66
CA PHE A 49 -2.00 -11.03 6.90
C PHE A 49 -3.49 -11.13 7.20
N ILE A 50 -4.14 -9.98 7.41
CA ILE A 50 -5.60 -9.85 7.52
C ILE A 50 -6.05 -9.00 6.35
N LEU A 51 -6.69 -9.61 5.36
CA LEU A 51 -7.18 -8.93 4.16
C LEU A 51 -8.64 -8.52 4.37
N LEU A 52 -8.89 -7.21 4.43
CA LEU A 52 -10.22 -6.64 4.60
C LEU A 52 -10.89 -6.53 3.23
N LEU A 53 -11.74 -7.49 2.93
CA LEU A 53 -12.38 -7.66 1.65
C LEU A 53 -13.67 -6.82 1.53
N GLY A 54 -14.12 -6.61 0.31
CA GLY A 54 -15.35 -5.93 -0.05
C GLY A 54 -15.64 -6.15 -1.53
N PHE A 55 -15.50 -5.11 -2.37
CA PHE A 55 -15.76 -5.25 -3.81
C PHE A 55 -14.96 -6.40 -4.43
N LYS A 56 -15.67 -7.39 -4.97
CA LYS A 56 -15.11 -8.62 -5.59
C LYS A 56 -14.11 -9.36 -4.66
N GLY A 57 -14.36 -9.33 -3.36
CA GLY A 57 -13.49 -9.95 -2.35
C GLY A 57 -13.30 -11.44 -2.55
N GLU A 58 -14.32 -12.15 -3.05
CA GLU A 58 -14.23 -13.60 -3.35
C GLU A 58 -13.14 -13.91 -4.39
N MET A 59 -12.91 -13.03 -5.37
CA MET A 59 -11.81 -13.22 -6.33
C MET A 59 -10.43 -13.13 -5.64
N ILE A 60 -10.28 -12.23 -4.66
CA ILE A 60 -9.04 -12.11 -3.88
C ILE A 60 -8.84 -13.37 -3.05
N LYS A 61 -9.88 -13.83 -2.37
CA LYS A 61 -9.88 -15.05 -1.56
C LYS A 61 -9.55 -16.27 -2.42
N GLU A 62 -10.21 -16.43 -3.56
CA GLU A 62 -9.94 -17.53 -4.50
C GLU A 62 -8.48 -17.51 -4.98
N TYR A 63 -7.95 -16.34 -5.33
CA TYR A 63 -6.57 -16.20 -5.81
C TYR A 63 -5.57 -16.65 -4.76
N PHE A 64 -5.63 -16.11 -3.54
CA PHE A 64 -4.67 -16.40 -2.48
C PHE A 64 -4.93 -17.71 -1.72
N SER A 65 -6.05 -18.39 -1.96
CA SER A 65 -6.29 -19.75 -1.45
C SER A 65 -5.50 -20.81 -2.22
N LYS A 66 -5.04 -20.49 -3.45
CA LYS A 66 -4.22 -21.39 -4.26
C LYS A 66 -2.75 -21.34 -3.79
N PRO A 67 -2.13 -22.49 -3.46
CA PRO A 67 -0.75 -22.52 -2.94
C PRO A 67 0.28 -21.84 -3.85
N GLU A 68 0.13 -21.96 -5.18
CA GLU A 68 1.03 -21.39 -6.18
C GLU A 68 0.96 -19.86 -6.26
N ASN A 69 -0.04 -19.24 -5.66
CA ASN A 69 -0.28 -17.80 -5.69
C ASN A 69 0.20 -17.06 -4.45
N LYS A 70 0.68 -17.76 -3.42
CA LYS A 70 1.22 -17.17 -2.20
C LYS A 70 2.55 -17.83 -1.83
N GLU A 71 3.31 -17.19 -0.95
CA GLU A 71 4.47 -17.83 -0.34
C GLU A 71 4.00 -18.89 0.66
N PRO A 72 4.75 -20.01 0.83
CA PRO A 72 4.33 -21.14 1.67
C PRO A 72 4.13 -20.76 3.15
N ASP A 73 4.84 -19.77 3.64
CA ASP A 73 4.85 -19.31 5.03
C ASP A 73 3.92 -18.12 5.31
N TRP A 74 3.06 -17.73 4.36
CA TRP A 74 2.05 -16.70 4.56
C TRP A 74 0.79 -17.26 5.21
N ASN A 75 0.44 -16.70 6.35
CA ASN A 75 -0.84 -16.94 7.02
C ASN A 75 -1.81 -15.83 6.61
N ILE A 76 -2.87 -16.18 5.91
CA ILE A 76 -3.82 -15.18 5.37
C ILE A 76 -5.19 -15.43 5.96
N THR A 77 -5.68 -14.42 6.69
CA THR A 77 -7.06 -14.34 7.16
C THR A 77 -7.85 -13.43 6.23
N PHE A 78 -8.97 -13.93 5.72
CA PHE A 78 -9.89 -13.16 4.89
C PHE A 78 -11.07 -12.72 5.73
N LEU A 79 -11.30 -11.41 5.82
CA LEU A 79 -12.48 -10.84 6.48
C LEU A 79 -13.33 -10.11 5.45
N ASP A 80 -14.51 -10.64 5.16
CA ASP A 80 -15.50 -9.89 4.38
C ASP A 80 -16.06 -8.76 5.26
N THR A 81 -15.85 -7.54 4.81
CA THR A 81 -16.27 -6.33 5.51
C THR A 81 -17.42 -5.61 4.80
N GLY A 82 -17.99 -6.23 3.77
CA GLY A 82 -19.10 -5.67 2.99
C GLY A 82 -18.67 -4.68 1.90
N LEU A 83 -19.57 -4.43 0.96
CA LEU A 83 -19.29 -3.64 -0.24
C LEU A 83 -19.15 -2.14 0.04
N ASP A 84 -20.10 -1.59 0.80
CA ASP A 84 -20.24 -0.13 0.99
C ASP A 84 -19.70 0.35 2.35
N THR A 85 -18.95 -0.48 3.03
CA THR A 85 -18.35 -0.17 4.33
C THR A 85 -17.20 0.83 4.17
N LYS A 86 -17.18 1.87 4.98
CA LYS A 86 -16.09 2.84 5.09
C LYS A 86 -14.80 2.17 5.53
N LYS A 87 -13.64 2.67 5.11
CA LYS A 87 -12.34 2.08 5.42
C LYS A 87 -12.08 1.98 6.93
N GLY A 88 -12.42 3.02 7.69
CA GLY A 88 -12.31 2.99 9.14
C GLY A 88 -13.17 1.90 9.78
N GLN A 89 -14.41 1.71 9.32
CA GLN A 89 -15.28 0.65 9.81
C GLN A 89 -14.74 -0.75 9.49
N ARG A 90 -14.10 -0.93 8.34
CA ARG A 90 -13.41 -2.19 8.01
C ARG A 90 -12.34 -2.54 9.04
N LEU A 91 -11.57 -1.54 9.50
CA LEU A 91 -10.56 -1.72 10.54
C LEU A 91 -11.19 -2.08 11.89
N VAL A 92 -12.29 -1.43 12.27
CA VAL A 92 -13.01 -1.75 13.51
C VAL A 92 -13.51 -3.19 13.50
N MET A 93 -14.02 -3.70 12.37
CA MET A 93 -14.44 -5.09 12.22
C MET A 93 -13.30 -6.10 12.41
N ALA A 94 -12.06 -5.70 12.14
CA ALA A 94 -10.89 -6.54 12.36
C ALA A 94 -10.38 -6.55 13.81
N LYS A 95 -10.94 -5.71 14.70
CA LYS A 95 -10.43 -5.49 16.07
C LYS A 95 -10.22 -6.77 16.85
N ASP A 96 -11.18 -7.70 16.80
CA ASP A 96 -11.12 -8.95 17.59
C ASP A 96 -10.20 -10.00 16.94
N ILE A 97 -9.87 -9.84 15.67
CA ILE A 97 -8.94 -10.72 14.93
C ILE A 97 -7.49 -10.31 15.18
N ILE A 98 -7.23 -9.01 15.33
CA ILE A 98 -5.90 -8.47 15.66
C ILE A 98 -5.53 -8.90 17.08
N LYS A 99 -4.50 -9.73 17.22
CA LYS A 99 -4.12 -10.34 18.51
C LYS A 99 -3.26 -9.42 19.38
N GLY A 100 -2.35 -8.68 18.76
CA GLY A 100 -1.41 -7.80 19.46
C GLY A 100 -1.99 -6.45 19.85
N ASP A 101 -1.26 -5.69 20.67
CA ASP A 101 -1.58 -4.30 21.03
C ASP A 101 -1.22 -3.31 19.91
N LYS A 102 -0.48 -3.76 18.90
CA LYS A 102 -0.06 -3.01 17.71
C LYS A 102 -0.24 -3.85 16.48
N PHE A 103 -0.49 -3.20 15.35
CA PHE A 103 -0.59 -3.85 14.05
C PHE A 103 -0.03 -2.95 12.94
N LEU A 104 0.28 -3.56 11.80
CA LEU A 104 0.70 -2.87 10.59
C LEU A 104 -0.52 -2.66 9.69
N LEU A 105 -0.66 -1.46 9.12
CA LEU A 105 -1.73 -1.15 8.17
C LEU A 105 -1.13 -0.81 6.81
N ALA A 106 -1.70 -1.38 5.75
CA ALA A 106 -1.38 -1.04 4.38
C ALA A 106 -2.62 -0.81 3.53
N TYR A 107 -2.46 0.02 2.49
CA TYR A 107 -3.42 0.10 1.38
C TYR A 107 -3.02 -0.89 0.29
N GLY A 108 -4.01 -1.43 -0.42
CA GLY A 108 -3.80 -2.49 -1.40
C GLY A 108 -3.32 -2.01 -2.79
N ASP A 109 -2.75 -0.81 -2.89
CA ASP A 109 -2.48 -0.14 -4.16
C ASP A 109 -1.17 0.67 -4.24
N ASP A 110 -0.36 0.68 -3.18
CA ASP A 110 0.91 1.41 -3.13
C ASP A 110 2.09 0.45 -3.05
N LEU A 111 3.11 0.65 -3.89
CA LEU A 111 4.38 -0.07 -3.83
C LEU A 111 5.46 0.81 -3.19
N CYS A 112 6.26 0.22 -2.31
CA CYS A 112 7.29 0.93 -1.55
C CYS A 112 8.46 -0.02 -1.26
N ASN A 113 9.64 0.55 -0.97
CA ASN A 113 10.79 -0.21 -0.47
C ASN A 113 11.22 0.23 0.93
N VAL A 114 10.29 0.77 1.71
CA VAL A 114 10.55 1.16 3.08
C VAL A 114 10.94 -0.06 3.93
N ASN A 115 11.93 0.12 4.80
CA ASN A 115 12.24 -0.90 5.80
C ASN A 115 11.17 -0.87 6.91
N ILE A 116 10.31 -1.87 6.93
CA ILE A 116 9.20 -1.95 7.89
C ILE A 116 9.70 -2.00 9.34
N ASN A 117 10.85 -2.68 9.59
CA ASN A 117 11.41 -2.76 10.93
C ASN A 117 11.91 -1.40 11.45
N ASP A 118 12.39 -0.54 10.55
CA ASP A 118 12.79 0.83 10.92
C ASP A 118 11.56 1.69 11.28
N VAL A 119 10.44 1.52 10.56
CA VAL A 119 9.17 2.20 10.89
C VAL A 119 8.65 1.75 12.25
N ILE A 120 8.72 0.44 12.54
CA ILE A 120 8.32 -0.13 13.83
C ILE A 120 9.19 0.41 14.95
N LYS A 121 10.51 0.37 14.78
CA LYS A 121 11.47 0.91 15.75
C LYS A 121 11.19 2.38 16.04
N PHE A 122 11.00 3.18 14.99
CA PHE A 122 10.66 4.60 15.12
C PHE A 122 9.34 4.81 15.88
N HIS A 123 8.33 3.96 15.63
CA HIS A 123 7.06 3.99 16.36
C HIS A 123 7.26 3.72 17.86
N GLU A 124 8.07 2.73 18.21
CA GLU A 124 8.33 2.33 19.59
C GLU A 124 9.13 3.38 20.35
N GLU A 125 10.15 3.97 19.72
CA GLU A 125 10.99 5.02 20.32
C GLU A 125 10.25 6.32 20.63
N ASN A 126 9.22 6.64 19.85
CA ASN A 126 8.49 7.91 19.98
C ASN A 126 7.14 7.77 20.71
N GLY A 127 6.63 6.57 20.93
CA GLY A 127 5.46 6.29 21.77
C GLY A 127 4.14 6.93 21.30
N LYS A 128 4.00 7.24 19.99
CA LYS A 128 2.77 7.78 19.43
C LYS A 128 1.78 6.64 19.09
N MET A 129 0.51 6.99 18.95
CA MET A 129 -0.52 5.99 18.62
C MET A 129 -0.50 5.59 17.15
N VAL A 130 -0.10 6.50 16.26
CA VAL A 130 0.01 6.29 14.81
C VAL A 130 1.36 6.74 14.33
N THR A 131 2.06 5.89 13.61
CA THR A 131 3.21 6.24 12.78
C THR A 131 2.86 5.96 11.34
N LEU A 132 2.84 6.98 10.51
CA LEU A 132 2.67 6.83 9.06
C LEU A 132 4.02 6.99 8.35
N THR A 133 4.26 6.19 7.30
CA THR A 133 5.36 6.45 6.38
C THR A 133 5.00 7.63 5.49
N SER A 134 5.83 8.66 5.48
CA SER A 134 5.67 9.83 4.64
C SER A 134 6.67 9.82 3.48
N VAL A 135 6.20 10.22 2.30
CA VAL A 135 6.99 10.28 1.07
C VAL A 135 6.85 11.67 0.43
N LYS A 136 7.85 12.06 -0.35
CA LYS A 136 7.79 13.35 -1.09
C LYS A 136 6.76 13.29 -2.20
N LEU A 137 5.94 14.33 -2.31
CA LEU A 137 4.96 14.47 -3.39
C LEU A 137 5.66 14.84 -4.69
N VAL A 138 5.45 14.03 -5.73
CA VAL A 138 5.84 14.38 -7.12
C VAL A 138 4.64 15.01 -7.81
N SER A 139 4.79 16.22 -8.35
CA SER A 139 3.72 16.86 -9.10
C SER A 139 3.39 16.08 -10.38
N ASN A 140 2.10 15.98 -10.71
CA ASN A 140 1.67 15.47 -12.02
C ASN A 140 1.69 16.54 -13.11
N PHE A 141 1.97 17.81 -12.75
CA PHE A 141 1.91 18.98 -13.61
C PHE A 141 3.22 19.77 -13.55
N GLY A 142 3.43 20.61 -14.56
CA GLY A 142 4.43 21.68 -14.51
C GLY A 142 4.07 22.66 -13.38
N ILE A 143 5.09 23.07 -12.62
CA ILE A 143 4.93 24.11 -11.58
C ILE A 143 5.50 25.41 -12.13
N VAL A 144 4.72 26.47 -11.99
CA VAL A 144 5.04 27.82 -12.46
C VAL A 144 5.25 28.69 -11.24
N ASP A 145 6.40 29.35 -11.20
CA ASP A 145 6.67 30.46 -10.25
C ASP A 145 6.60 31.75 -11.04
N MET A 146 5.75 32.69 -10.61
CA MET A 146 5.48 33.93 -11.34
C MET A 146 5.27 35.12 -10.42
N ASP A 147 5.57 36.30 -10.93
CA ASP A 147 5.32 37.57 -10.28
C ASP A 147 3.83 37.94 -10.36
N GLU A 148 3.44 38.99 -9.61
CA GLU A 148 2.06 39.52 -9.61
C GLU A 148 1.58 40.00 -10.99
N ASP A 149 2.49 40.45 -11.85
CA ASP A 149 2.20 40.89 -13.23
C ASP A 149 2.08 39.71 -14.22
N GLY A 150 2.25 38.45 -13.75
CA GLY A 150 2.19 37.25 -14.56
C GLY A 150 3.52 36.87 -15.25
N THR A 151 4.61 37.61 -15.00
CA THR A 151 5.95 37.25 -15.52
C THR A 151 6.42 35.95 -14.89
N VAL A 152 6.68 34.92 -15.73
CA VAL A 152 7.13 33.61 -15.27
C VAL A 152 8.62 33.67 -14.92
N ARG A 153 8.96 33.40 -13.68
CA ARG A 153 10.34 33.33 -13.16
C ARG A 153 10.95 31.95 -13.29
N GLN A 154 10.12 30.93 -13.09
CA GLN A 154 10.57 29.55 -13.20
C GLN A 154 9.46 28.64 -13.68
N PHE A 155 9.81 27.68 -14.52
CA PHE A 155 8.96 26.55 -14.88
C PHE A 155 9.71 25.24 -14.60
N LYS A 156 9.04 24.31 -13.91
CA LYS A 156 9.57 22.97 -13.62
C LYS A 156 8.53 21.92 -13.98
N GLU A 157 8.86 21.05 -14.93
CA GLU A 157 7.98 19.94 -15.32
C GLU A 157 8.04 18.83 -14.26
N LYS A 158 6.91 18.51 -13.67
CA LYS A 158 6.72 17.41 -12.69
C LYS A 158 7.78 17.34 -11.59
N PRO A 159 8.06 18.44 -10.88
CA PRO A 159 9.10 18.44 -9.88
C PRO A 159 8.66 17.65 -8.63
N VAL A 160 9.64 17.20 -7.85
CA VAL A 160 9.41 16.82 -6.46
C VAL A 160 9.10 18.09 -5.69
N LEU A 161 7.97 18.12 -5.01
CA LEU A 161 7.51 19.24 -4.20
C LEU A 161 8.03 19.13 -2.77
N ASP A 162 8.14 20.26 -2.08
CA ASP A 162 8.53 20.25 -0.66
C ASP A 162 7.36 19.97 0.29
N TYR A 163 6.53 19.01 -0.11
CA TYR A 163 5.42 18.50 0.67
C TYR A 163 5.57 17.01 0.90
N TRP A 164 5.23 16.58 2.12
CA TRP A 164 5.16 15.18 2.49
C TRP A 164 3.71 14.69 2.44
N ILE A 165 3.50 13.51 1.89
CA ILE A 165 2.20 12.85 1.86
C ILE A 165 2.28 11.49 2.54
N SER A 166 1.12 10.95 2.94
CA SER A 166 1.05 9.58 3.46
C SER A 166 1.38 8.58 2.37
N GLY A 167 2.38 7.75 2.60
CA GLY A 167 2.83 6.67 1.71
C GLY A 167 2.12 5.34 1.95
N GLY A 168 1.19 5.27 2.92
CA GLY A 168 0.30 4.11 3.07
C GLY A 168 0.86 2.89 3.81
N TYR A 169 2.00 3.00 4.46
CA TYR A 169 2.62 1.97 5.32
C TYR A 169 2.69 2.48 6.74
N LEU A 170 1.84 1.94 7.61
CA LEU A 170 1.63 2.50 8.95
C LEU A 170 1.87 1.46 10.06
N VAL A 171 2.26 1.96 11.23
CA VAL A 171 2.22 1.23 12.50
C VAL A 171 1.19 1.90 13.39
N LEU A 172 0.25 1.12 13.91
CA LEU A 172 -0.83 1.62 14.76
C LEU A 172 -0.89 0.85 16.08
N ASN A 173 -1.10 1.58 17.17
CA ASN A 173 -1.62 0.98 18.40
C ASN A 173 -3.07 0.54 18.18
N LYS A 174 -3.45 -0.61 18.67
CA LYS A 174 -4.82 -1.15 18.52
C LYS A 174 -5.89 -0.22 19.10
N GLU A 175 -5.53 0.58 20.09
CA GLU A 175 -6.40 1.60 20.69
C GLU A 175 -6.92 2.65 19.69
N VAL A 176 -6.22 2.89 18.59
CA VAL A 176 -6.66 3.80 17.50
C VAL A 176 -8.05 3.43 17.00
N LEU A 177 -8.40 2.14 17.03
CA LEU A 177 -9.71 1.64 16.61
C LEU A 177 -10.86 2.18 17.47
N ASN A 178 -10.59 2.64 18.69
CA ASN A 178 -11.59 3.27 19.57
C ASN A 178 -11.93 4.72 19.16
N TYR A 179 -11.09 5.35 18.34
CA TYR A 179 -11.29 6.70 17.80
C TYR A 179 -12.08 6.72 16.50
N ILE A 180 -12.35 5.53 15.92
CA ILE A 180 -13.11 5.38 14.69
C ILE A 180 -14.59 5.24 15.02
N GLY A 181 -15.33 6.33 14.87
CA GLY A 181 -16.78 6.35 15.06
C GLY A 181 -17.55 5.77 13.87
N PRO A 182 -18.89 5.66 13.99
CA PRO A 182 -19.74 5.25 12.87
C PRO A 182 -19.56 6.14 11.62
N ASN A 183 -19.50 5.52 10.44
CA ASN A 183 -19.35 6.21 9.16
C ASN A 183 -18.06 7.05 8.99
N MET A 184 -17.04 6.81 9.81
CA MET A 184 -15.72 7.45 9.65
C MET A 184 -14.81 6.61 8.76
N ASP A 185 -13.98 7.28 7.97
CA ASP A 185 -12.78 6.69 7.40
C ASP A 185 -11.65 6.69 8.44
N GLU A 186 -10.62 5.89 8.25
CA GLU A 186 -9.47 5.83 9.17
C GLU A 186 -8.72 7.17 9.25
N THR A 187 -8.72 7.92 8.14
CA THR A 187 -8.09 9.24 8.06
C THR A 187 -8.78 10.27 8.95
N ASP A 188 -10.09 10.17 9.15
CA ASP A 188 -10.82 11.07 10.07
C ASP A 188 -10.31 10.89 11.51
N ALA A 189 -10.06 9.65 11.93
CA ALA A 189 -9.47 9.36 13.24
C ALA A 189 -8.01 9.83 13.32
N PHE A 190 -7.23 9.71 12.23
CA PHE A 190 -5.85 10.21 12.19
C PHE A 190 -5.80 11.74 12.31
N GLU A 191 -6.74 12.46 11.71
CA GLU A 191 -6.83 13.91 11.85
C GLU A 191 -7.13 14.34 13.30
N LEU A 192 -8.04 13.63 13.99
CA LEU A 192 -8.33 13.87 15.41
C LEU A 192 -7.08 13.62 16.27
N LEU A 193 -6.44 12.46 16.08
CA LEU A 193 -5.24 12.09 16.80
C LEU A 193 -4.05 13.01 16.52
N ALA A 194 -3.94 13.57 15.31
CA ALA A 194 -2.91 14.53 14.95
C ALA A 194 -3.07 15.84 15.74
N LYS A 195 -4.30 16.33 15.90
CA LYS A 195 -4.60 17.52 16.72
C LYS A 195 -4.22 17.30 18.21
N GLU A 196 -4.28 16.05 18.67
CA GLU A 196 -3.85 15.65 20.02
C GLU A 196 -2.34 15.34 20.13
N GLY A 197 -1.58 15.52 19.06
CA GLY A 197 -0.14 15.22 19.01
C GLY A 197 0.20 13.72 19.10
N LYS A 198 -0.74 12.83 18.77
CA LYS A 198 -0.63 11.38 18.86
C LYS A 198 -0.22 10.70 17.52
N VAL A 199 0.00 11.48 16.47
CA VAL A 199 0.44 11.00 15.14
C VAL A 199 1.85 11.51 14.87
N GLN A 200 2.66 10.67 14.23
CA GLN A 200 3.98 11.05 13.75
C GLN A 200 4.24 10.47 12.36
N ALA A 201 5.25 10.98 11.67
CA ALA A 201 5.61 10.58 10.32
C ALA A 201 7.06 10.08 10.27
N PHE A 202 7.25 8.85 9.81
CA PHE A 202 8.55 8.31 9.41
C PHE A 202 8.85 8.78 7.98
N ARG A 203 9.94 9.51 7.77
CA ARG A 203 10.32 10.04 6.45
C ARG A 203 10.99 8.93 5.63
N HIS A 204 10.42 8.65 4.46
CA HIS A 204 10.98 7.72 3.51
C HIS A 204 11.33 8.45 2.20
N GLU A 205 12.60 8.41 1.83
CA GLU A 205 13.12 9.06 0.62
C GLU A 205 13.42 8.05 -0.50
N GLY A 206 13.12 6.77 -0.26
CA GLY A 206 13.31 5.70 -1.22
C GLY A 206 12.20 5.60 -2.27
N PHE A 207 12.08 4.42 -2.87
CA PHE A 207 11.06 4.15 -3.87
C PHE A 207 9.67 4.09 -3.24
N TRP A 208 8.76 4.86 -3.81
CA TRP A 208 7.32 4.75 -3.57
C TRP A 208 6.54 5.08 -4.84
N LYS A 209 5.52 4.29 -5.15
CA LYS A 209 4.65 4.54 -6.29
C LYS A 209 3.27 3.93 -6.08
N THR A 210 2.24 4.77 -6.27
CA THR A 210 0.84 4.35 -6.23
C THR A 210 0.37 3.82 -7.60
N MET A 211 -0.62 2.91 -7.58
CA MET A 211 -1.35 2.46 -8.76
C MET A 211 -2.79 2.98 -8.70
N ASN A 212 -3.03 4.26 -8.91
CA ASN A 212 -4.35 4.86 -8.83
C ASN A 212 -5.10 4.92 -10.16
N THR A 213 -4.38 4.93 -11.27
CA THR A 213 -4.91 5.06 -12.62
C THR A 213 -4.36 3.97 -13.55
N ILE A 214 -4.99 3.80 -14.71
CA ILE A 214 -4.47 2.92 -15.78
C ILE A 214 -3.06 3.34 -16.20
N LYS A 215 -2.78 4.64 -16.23
CA LYS A 215 -1.45 5.16 -16.53
C LYS A 215 -0.40 4.71 -15.50
N ASP A 216 -0.75 4.74 -14.21
CA ASP A 216 0.16 4.25 -13.16
C ASP A 216 0.45 2.77 -13.32
N MET A 217 -0.57 1.96 -13.62
CA MET A 217 -0.42 0.53 -13.92
C MET A 217 0.53 0.31 -15.12
N GLN A 218 0.38 1.08 -16.18
CA GLN A 218 1.26 0.99 -17.37
C GLN A 218 2.70 1.32 -17.00
N ILE A 219 2.93 2.42 -16.27
CA ILE A 219 4.26 2.83 -15.82
C ILE A 219 4.91 1.75 -14.95
N LEU A 220 4.18 1.20 -13.97
CA LEU A 220 4.70 0.13 -13.11
C LEU A 220 5.05 -1.13 -13.92
N ASN A 221 4.24 -1.49 -14.93
CA ASN A 221 4.55 -2.62 -15.81
C ASN A 221 5.74 -2.34 -16.75
N GLU A 222 5.96 -1.12 -17.20
CA GLU A 222 7.15 -0.74 -17.93
C GLU A 222 8.41 -0.79 -17.07
N MET A 223 8.34 -0.31 -15.82
CA MET A 223 9.43 -0.45 -14.84
C MET A 223 9.75 -1.92 -14.58
N TRP A 224 8.72 -2.77 -14.48
CA TRP A 224 8.89 -4.22 -14.35
C TRP A 224 9.63 -4.81 -15.55
N LYS A 225 9.23 -4.48 -16.78
CA LYS A 225 9.86 -4.98 -18.01
C LYS A 225 11.34 -4.59 -18.11
N ARG A 226 11.72 -3.40 -17.59
CA ARG A 226 13.12 -2.91 -17.57
C ARG A 226 13.93 -3.47 -16.39
N GLY A 227 13.32 -4.23 -15.50
CA GLY A 227 13.98 -4.74 -14.29
C GLY A 227 14.19 -3.71 -13.18
N GLU A 228 13.68 -2.49 -13.34
CA GLU A 228 13.80 -1.40 -12.37
C GLU A 228 13.00 -1.69 -11.10
N LEU A 229 11.75 -2.13 -11.26
CA LEU A 229 10.86 -2.40 -10.15
C LEU A 229 11.37 -3.56 -9.27
N GLN A 230 11.93 -4.60 -9.90
CA GLN A 230 12.52 -5.74 -9.19
C GLN A 230 13.71 -5.29 -8.33
N LYS A 231 14.54 -4.38 -8.84
CA LYS A 231 15.66 -3.80 -8.07
C LYS A 231 15.15 -2.99 -6.87
N HIS A 232 14.14 -2.15 -7.08
CA HIS A 232 13.57 -1.36 -5.99
C HIS A 232 12.93 -2.23 -4.91
N LEU A 233 12.18 -3.27 -5.31
CA LEU A 233 11.48 -4.15 -4.38
C LEU A 233 12.35 -5.32 -3.89
N ASP A 234 13.59 -5.44 -4.42
CA ASP A 234 14.51 -6.55 -4.14
C ASP A 234 13.81 -7.91 -4.34
N ILE A 235 13.20 -8.09 -5.51
CA ILE A 235 12.53 -9.33 -5.93
C ILE A 235 13.39 -9.96 -7.02
N GLU A 236 13.77 -11.22 -6.82
CA GLU A 236 14.54 -11.96 -7.82
C GLU A 236 13.78 -12.08 -9.15
N ASN A 237 14.48 -11.79 -10.25
CA ASN A 237 14.02 -12.12 -11.59
C ASN A 237 14.14 -13.65 -11.80
N ASN A 238 13.16 -14.43 -11.36
CA ASN A 238 13.05 -15.84 -11.75
C ASN A 238 12.70 -15.95 -13.25
N SER A 239 13.57 -15.42 -14.12
CA SER A 239 13.62 -15.72 -15.55
C SER A 239 14.64 -16.81 -15.83
N THR A 240 14.52 -17.97 -15.18
CA THR A 240 15.15 -19.19 -15.68
C THR A 240 14.19 -19.79 -16.73
N THR A 241 14.25 -19.25 -17.92
CA THR A 241 13.93 -20.02 -19.11
C THR A 241 14.90 -21.22 -19.08
N LYS A 242 14.41 -22.40 -18.72
CA LYS A 242 15.08 -23.65 -19.06
C LYS A 242 15.28 -23.62 -20.57
N LYS A 243 16.51 -23.37 -21.03
CA LYS A 243 16.93 -23.76 -22.36
C LYS A 243 16.74 -25.27 -22.40
N VAL A 244 15.75 -25.74 -23.13
CA VAL A 244 15.68 -27.12 -23.59
C VAL A 244 16.83 -27.19 -24.61
N GLU A 245 17.99 -27.69 -24.20
CA GLU A 245 19.01 -28.14 -25.11
C GLU A 245 18.43 -29.37 -25.80
N GLY A 246 18.05 -29.18 -27.07
CA GLY A 246 17.75 -30.29 -27.95
C GLY A 246 19.02 -31.10 -28.15
N GLN A 247 18.99 -32.35 -27.75
CA GLN A 247 19.88 -33.35 -28.28
C GLN A 247 19.38 -33.77 -29.67
N VAL A 248 20.25 -33.59 -30.65
CA VAL A 248 20.21 -34.22 -31.97
C VAL A 248 20.60 -35.68 -31.81
#